data_65b35d8077be589589740ee1709c2b1d
#
_entry.id   65b35d8077be589589740ee1709c2b1d
#
_cell.length_a   1.000
_cell.length_b   1.000
_cell.length_c   1.000
_cell.angle_alpha   90.00
_cell.angle_beta   90.00
_cell.angle_gamma   90.00
#
_symmetry.space_group_name_H-M   'P 1'
#
loop_
_entity.id
_entity.type
_entity.pdbx_description
1 polymer ?
#
loop_
_entity_poly.entity_id
_entity_poly.type
_entity_poly.pdbx_seq_one_letter_code
_entity_poly.pdbx_strand_id
1 'polypeptide(L)'
;KFLKLANDLSNKYNIPIHHETHRGRFSYALPETKRYLNSDSAFRLTLDISHWMVVHESLLAQQQQLLDEVMERTDHVHARVGFEEGPQVNNPKAPEWDKALNRHLSIWESIILSHWKKGKPMTITTEFGPPNYLPTAPFTQKPLSNQWEANVFIMKAIKEQMNISN
;
A
#
# COMPACT_ATOMS: atom_id res chain seq x y z
N LYS A 1 8.63 -4.60 -22.73
CA LYS A 1 9.77 -5.54 -22.62
C LYS A 1 9.94 -6.05 -21.18
N PHE A 2 10.02 -5.17 -20.16
CA PHE A 2 10.20 -5.56 -18.74
C PHE A 2 9.06 -6.46 -18.23
N LEU A 3 7.80 -6.06 -18.36
CA LEU A 3 6.65 -6.85 -17.90
C LEU A 3 6.59 -8.22 -18.57
N LYS A 4 6.86 -8.30 -19.87
CA LYS A 4 6.93 -9.59 -20.56
C LYS A 4 7.99 -10.52 -19.94
N LEU A 5 9.18 -10.01 -19.65
CA LEU A 5 10.22 -10.81 -19.00
C LEU A 5 9.78 -11.27 -17.59
N ALA A 6 9.16 -10.42 -16.81
CA ALA A 6 8.63 -10.78 -15.48
C ALA A 6 7.60 -11.91 -15.59
N ASN A 7 6.65 -11.80 -16.55
CA ASN A 7 5.65 -12.83 -16.78
C ASN A 7 6.28 -14.15 -17.26
N ASP A 8 7.24 -14.08 -18.18
CA ASP A 8 7.96 -15.28 -18.68
C ASP A 8 8.69 -16.01 -17.53
N LEU A 9 9.33 -15.25 -16.63
CA LEU A 9 9.99 -15.81 -15.44
C LEU A 9 8.99 -16.37 -14.42
N SER A 10 7.92 -15.65 -14.16
CA SER A 10 6.84 -16.11 -13.27
C SER A 10 6.28 -17.45 -13.73
N ASN A 11 5.97 -17.57 -15.03
CA ASN A 11 5.48 -18.80 -15.63
C ASN A 11 6.52 -19.93 -15.60
N LYS A 12 7.78 -19.61 -15.95
CA LYS A 12 8.87 -20.61 -16.00
C LYS A 12 9.12 -21.26 -14.64
N TYR A 13 9.08 -20.47 -13.57
CA TYR A 13 9.39 -20.96 -12.22
C TYR A 13 8.16 -21.24 -11.37
N ASN A 14 6.97 -20.97 -11.89
CA ASN A 14 5.70 -21.07 -11.16
C ASN A 14 5.71 -20.25 -9.86
N ILE A 15 6.30 -19.05 -9.91
CA ILE A 15 6.39 -18.11 -8.79
C ILE A 15 5.68 -16.81 -9.20
N PRO A 16 4.60 -16.40 -8.50
CA PRO A 16 3.93 -15.14 -8.83
C PRO A 16 4.85 -13.94 -8.62
N ILE A 17 4.84 -13.00 -9.56
CA ILE A 17 5.58 -11.74 -9.47
C ILE A 17 4.55 -10.62 -9.35
N HIS A 18 4.63 -9.87 -8.25
CA HIS A 18 3.82 -8.68 -8.03
C HIS A 18 4.69 -7.43 -8.15
N HIS A 19 4.16 -6.39 -8.78
CA HIS A 19 4.87 -5.13 -8.97
C HIS A 19 4.42 -4.11 -7.93
N GLU A 20 5.37 -3.60 -7.16
CA GLU A 20 5.07 -2.61 -6.14
C GLU A 20 4.70 -1.26 -6.74
N THR A 21 3.65 -0.64 -6.20
CA THR A 21 3.32 0.77 -6.45
C THR A 21 4.24 1.65 -5.61
N HIS A 22 5.12 2.38 -6.28
CA HIS A 22 6.14 3.17 -5.60
C HIS A 22 6.48 4.42 -6.43
N ARG A 23 6.56 5.59 -5.78
CA ARG A 23 6.85 6.89 -6.42
C ARG A 23 8.15 6.94 -7.24
N GLY A 24 9.09 6.05 -6.98
CA GLY A 24 10.35 5.92 -7.72
C GLY A 24 10.35 4.79 -8.76
N ARG A 25 9.20 4.19 -9.09
CA ARG A 25 9.07 3.10 -10.05
C ARG A 25 8.17 3.48 -11.23
N PHE A 26 8.06 2.61 -12.22
CA PHE A 26 7.15 2.82 -13.37
C PHE A 26 5.66 2.90 -12.96
N SER A 27 5.29 2.31 -11.82
CA SER A 27 3.96 2.31 -11.19
C SER A 27 3.76 3.48 -10.21
N TYR A 28 4.42 4.63 -10.45
CA TYR A 28 4.51 5.75 -9.53
C TYR A 28 3.18 6.51 -9.31
N ALA A 29 2.27 6.45 -10.25
CA ALA A 29 1.00 7.17 -10.23
C ALA A 29 -0.16 6.25 -10.62
N LEU A 30 -1.35 6.52 -10.08
CA LEU A 30 -2.55 5.72 -10.29
C LEU A 30 -2.96 5.65 -11.77
N PRO A 31 -3.10 6.75 -12.54
CA PRO A 31 -3.45 6.67 -13.96
C PRO A 31 -2.41 5.94 -14.80
N GLU A 32 -1.13 6.11 -14.50
CA GLU A 32 -0.04 5.46 -15.21
C GLU A 32 -0.06 3.94 -14.96
N THR A 33 -0.26 3.52 -13.71
CA THR A 33 -0.41 2.09 -13.38
C THR A 33 -1.61 1.47 -14.08
N LYS A 34 -2.73 2.18 -14.19
CA LYS A 34 -3.91 1.72 -14.93
C LYS A 34 -3.61 1.43 -16.40
N ARG A 35 -2.75 2.22 -17.04
CA ARG A 35 -2.32 1.96 -18.42
C ARG A 35 -1.62 0.60 -18.56
N TYR A 36 -0.75 0.24 -17.61
CA TYR A 36 -0.11 -1.08 -17.59
C TYR A 36 -1.11 -2.21 -17.33
N LEU A 37 -2.04 -2.03 -16.39
CA LEU A 37 -3.11 -3.01 -16.13
C LEU A 37 -3.97 -3.29 -17.37
N ASN A 38 -4.24 -2.26 -18.16
CA ASN A 38 -4.99 -2.41 -19.42
C ASN A 38 -4.19 -3.12 -20.51
N SER A 39 -2.86 -2.97 -20.50
CA SER A 39 -1.98 -3.56 -21.52
C SER A 39 -1.58 -5.01 -21.23
N ASP A 40 -1.71 -5.46 -19.99
CA ASP A 40 -1.26 -6.78 -19.55
C ASP A 40 -2.19 -7.38 -18.49
N SER A 41 -2.92 -8.43 -18.87
CA SER A 41 -3.86 -9.12 -17.98
C SER A 41 -3.18 -9.90 -16.84
N ALA A 42 -1.91 -10.27 -17.02
CA ALA A 42 -1.11 -10.97 -16.00
C ALA A 42 -0.46 -10.01 -14.98
N PHE A 43 -0.49 -8.70 -15.23
CA PHE A 43 0.11 -7.71 -14.36
C PHE A 43 -0.62 -7.66 -13.01
N ARG A 44 0.10 -7.95 -11.91
CA ARG A 44 -0.41 -7.97 -10.54
C ARG A 44 0.39 -7.03 -9.65
N LEU A 45 -0.24 -6.53 -8.59
CA LEU A 45 0.31 -5.48 -7.74
C LEU A 45 0.59 -5.95 -6.31
N THR A 46 1.69 -5.43 -5.79
CA THR A 46 1.88 -5.14 -4.38
C THR A 46 1.50 -3.67 -4.18
N LEU A 47 0.39 -3.42 -3.50
CA LEU A 47 -0.12 -2.05 -3.32
C LEU A 47 0.48 -1.41 -2.06
N ASP A 48 1.39 -0.45 -2.27
CA ASP A 48 1.69 0.60 -1.30
C ASP A 48 1.00 1.90 -1.76
N ILE A 49 -0.17 2.15 -1.22
CA ILE A 49 -0.98 3.30 -1.63
C ILE A 49 -0.44 4.63 -1.10
N SER A 50 0.40 4.60 -0.06
CA SER A 50 0.99 5.79 0.52
C SER A 50 1.81 6.58 -0.51
N HIS A 51 2.46 5.87 -1.43
CA HIS A 51 3.22 6.50 -2.52
C HIS A 51 2.33 7.22 -3.53
N TRP A 52 1.15 6.71 -3.82
CA TRP A 52 0.22 7.42 -4.71
C TRP A 52 -0.39 8.63 -4.02
N MET A 53 -0.71 8.54 -2.73
CA MET A 53 -1.26 9.68 -1.99
C MET A 53 -0.31 10.88 -2.05
N VAL A 54 0.98 10.68 -1.83
CA VAL A 54 1.97 11.76 -1.92
C VAL A 54 2.21 12.24 -3.35
N VAL A 55 2.18 11.36 -4.36
CA VAL A 55 2.34 11.76 -5.77
C VAL A 55 1.15 12.58 -6.28
N HIS A 56 -0.04 12.25 -5.80
CA HIS A 56 -1.27 12.94 -6.18
C HIS A 56 -1.65 14.08 -5.22
N GLU A 57 -0.85 14.35 -4.19
CA GLU A 57 -1.14 15.33 -3.13
C GLU A 57 -2.59 15.20 -2.63
N SER A 58 -3.04 13.96 -2.40
CA SER A 58 -4.45 13.63 -2.17
C SER A 58 -4.62 12.26 -1.51
N LEU A 59 -5.63 12.11 -0.66
CA LEU A 59 -6.09 10.80 -0.17
C LEU A 59 -6.90 9.99 -1.19
N LEU A 60 -6.87 10.36 -2.46
CA LEU A 60 -7.45 9.68 -3.62
C LEU A 60 -8.99 9.50 -3.57
N ALA A 61 -9.70 10.31 -2.80
CA ALA A 61 -11.15 10.19 -2.68
C ALA A 61 -11.88 10.50 -4.00
N GLN A 62 -11.39 11.46 -4.78
CA GLN A 62 -11.96 11.83 -6.09
C GLN A 62 -11.62 10.85 -7.20
N GLN A 63 -10.68 9.92 -6.96
CA GLN A 63 -10.21 8.93 -7.92
C GLN A 63 -10.71 7.51 -7.56
N GLN A 64 -11.77 7.40 -6.75
CA GLN A 64 -12.24 6.13 -6.21
C GLN A 64 -12.53 5.10 -7.30
N GLN A 65 -13.21 5.48 -8.38
CA GLN A 65 -13.53 4.55 -9.48
C GLN A 65 -12.27 3.93 -10.09
N LEU A 66 -11.25 4.75 -10.35
CA LEU A 66 -9.97 4.28 -10.90
C LEU A 66 -9.23 3.41 -9.89
N LEU A 67 -9.29 3.75 -8.62
CA LEU A 67 -8.69 2.98 -7.53
C LEU A 67 -9.35 1.60 -7.40
N ASP A 68 -10.68 1.51 -7.49
CA ASP A 68 -11.42 0.25 -7.42
C ASP A 68 -10.95 -0.75 -8.50
N GLU A 69 -10.76 -0.26 -9.72
CA GLU A 69 -10.26 -1.09 -10.83
C GLU A 69 -8.83 -1.61 -10.58
N VAL A 70 -8.00 -0.81 -9.93
CA VAL A 70 -6.62 -1.20 -9.59
C VAL A 70 -6.58 -2.16 -8.42
N MET A 71 -7.44 -1.97 -7.41
CA MET A 71 -7.55 -2.86 -6.26
C MET A 71 -7.90 -4.30 -6.67
N GLU A 72 -8.67 -4.50 -7.73
CA GLU A 72 -8.97 -5.83 -8.30
C GLU A 72 -7.73 -6.62 -8.75
N ARG A 73 -6.63 -5.93 -8.96
CA ARG A 73 -5.35 -6.50 -9.43
C ARG A 73 -4.27 -6.54 -8.34
N THR A 74 -4.64 -6.25 -7.10
CA THR A 74 -3.74 -6.27 -5.93
C THR A 74 -3.80 -7.64 -5.27
N ASP A 75 -2.65 -8.30 -5.09
CA ASP A 75 -2.53 -9.59 -4.41
C ASP A 75 -1.72 -9.50 -3.11
N HIS A 76 -1.02 -8.40 -2.91
CA HIS A 76 -0.27 -8.10 -1.68
C HIS A 76 -0.41 -6.63 -1.31
N VAL A 77 -0.41 -6.31 -0.02
CA VAL A 77 -0.45 -4.93 0.48
C VAL A 77 0.77 -4.64 1.33
N HIS A 78 1.42 -3.52 1.05
CA HIS A 78 2.32 -2.85 1.97
C HIS A 78 1.52 -1.86 2.80
N ALA A 79 1.28 -2.21 4.06
CA ALA A 79 0.43 -1.43 4.96
C ALA A 79 1.25 -0.37 5.70
N ARG A 80 1.39 0.78 5.05
CA ARG A 80 2.00 2.00 5.58
C ARG A 80 1.03 3.15 5.42
N VAL A 81 0.84 3.95 6.47
CA VAL A 81 0.01 5.14 6.42
C VAL A 81 0.85 6.32 5.94
N GLY A 82 0.51 6.81 4.76
CA GLY A 82 1.01 8.07 4.21
C GLY A 82 -0.06 9.15 4.27
N PHE A 83 0.26 10.31 3.75
CA PHE A 83 -0.63 11.47 3.66
C PHE A 83 -0.27 12.28 2.41
N GLU A 84 -0.96 13.37 2.16
CA GLU A 84 -0.83 14.15 0.93
C GLU A 84 0.60 14.67 0.68
N GLU A 85 1.37 14.95 1.75
CA GLU A 85 2.71 15.53 1.67
C GLU A 85 3.84 14.52 1.94
N GLY A 86 3.50 13.26 2.29
CA GLY A 86 4.52 12.28 2.60
C GLY A 86 4.05 10.82 2.58
N PRO A 87 4.96 9.88 2.26
CA PRO A 87 4.61 8.47 2.17
C PRO A 87 4.49 7.79 3.54
N GLN A 88 4.87 8.47 4.62
CA GLN A 88 4.79 7.92 5.97
C GLN A 88 4.54 9.02 7.00
N VAL A 89 3.50 8.83 7.80
CA VAL A 89 3.25 9.67 8.99
C VAL A 89 4.27 9.39 10.10
N ASN A 90 4.46 10.36 11.00
CA ASN A 90 5.39 10.20 12.12
C ASN A 90 4.95 9.12 13.12
N ASN A 91 3.66 9.09 13.47
CA ASN A 91 3.08 8.11 14.38
C ASN A 91 1.62 7.84 14.00
N PRO A 92 1.27 6.63 13.51
CA PRO A 92 -0.10 6.33 13.06
C PRO A 92 -1.14 6.30 14.19
N LYS A 93 -0.72 6.40 15.47
CA LYS A 93 -1.62 6.49 16.62
C LYS A 93 -2.03 7.93 16.95
N ALA A 94 -1.36 8.92 16.36
CA ALA A 94 -1.59 10.31 16.68
C ALA A 94 -2.88 10.81 16.01
N PRO A 95 -3.79 11.48 16.74
CA PRO A 95 -5.12 11.83 16.26
C PRO A 95 -5.13 12.76 15.05
N GLU A 96 -4.09 13.52 14.84
CA GLU A 96 -3.92 14.34 13.61
C GLU A 96 -3.91 13.50 12.32
N TRP A 97 -3.61 12.20 12.42
CA TRP A 97 -3.58 11.27 11.29
C TRP A 97 -4.83 10.40 11.15
N ASP A 98 -5.84 10.57 11.99
CA ASP A 98 -7.07 9.74 11.96
C ASP A 98 -7.70 9.70 10.57
N LYS A 99 -7.75 10.84 9.87
CA LYS A 99 -8.31 10.90 8.51
C LYS A 99 -7.51 10.04 7.53
N ALA A 100 -6.19 10.13 7.56
CA ALA A 100 -5.30 9.34 6.72
C ALA A 100 -5.36 7.86 7.08
N LEU A 101 -5.27 7.51 8.37
CA LEU A 101 -5.39 6.15 8.86
C LEU A 101 -6.69 5.48 8.44
N ASN A 102 -7.83 6.14 8.69
CA ASN A 102 -9.15 5.61 8.34
C ASN A 102 -9.29 5.40 6.83
N ARG A 103 -8.72 6.30 6.01
CA ARG A 103 -8.71 6.14 4.56
C ARG A 103 -7.92 4.91 4.13
N HIS A 104 -6.74 4.67 4.69
CA HIS A 104 -5.95 3.47 4.42
C HIS A 104 -6.68 2.21 4.85
N LEU A 105 -7.21 2.18 6.06
CA LEU A 105 -7.98 1.03 6.59
C LEU A 105 -9.15 0.68 5.67
N SER A 106 -9.93 1.67 5.22
CA SER A 106 -11.05 1.46 4.28
C SER A 106 -10.61 0.85 2.95
N ILE A 107 -9.48 1.27 2.40
CA ILE A 107 -8.93 0.74 1.16
C ILE A 107 -8.46 -0.71 1.36
N TRP A 108 -7.68 -0.97 2.42
CA TRP A 108 -7.20 -2.32 2.73
C TRP A 108 -8.35 -3.28 3.01
N GLU A 109 -9.37 -2.85 3.75
CA GLU A 109 -10.59 -3.63 3.98
C GLU A 109 -11.27 -4.02 2.66
N SER A 110 -11.44 -3.07 1.75
CA SER A 110 -12.05 -3.33 0.43
C SER A 110 -11.28 -4.41 -0.35
N ILE A 111 -9.96 -4.36 -0.34
CA ILE A 111 -9.12 -5.35 -1.00
C ILE A 111 -9.26 -6.73 -0.33
N ILE A 112 -9.17 -6.78 1.01
CA ILE A 112 -9.29 -8.02 1.78
C ILE A 112 -10.65 -8.68 1.53
N LEU A 113 -11.74 -7.91 1.61
CA LEU A 113 -13.10 -8.41 1.36
C LEU A 113 -13.28 -8.92 -0.08
N SER A 114 -12.67 -8.26 -1.06
CA SER A 114 -12.67 -8.74 -2.46
C SER A 114 -11.98 -10.11 -2.59
N HIS A 115 -10.85 -10.31 -1.92
CA HIS A 115 -10.15 -11.60 -1.89
C HIS A 115 -10.96 -12.69 -1.19
N TRP A 116 -11.54 -12.40 -0.03
CA TRP A 116 -12.38 -13.35 0.70
C TRP A 116 -13.57 -13.82 -0.13
N LYS A 117 -14.27 -12.90 -0.78
CA LYS A 117 -15.40 -13.23 -1.68
C LYS A 117 -14.98 -14.15 -2.84
N LYS A 118 -13.74 -14.07 -3.28
CA LYS A 118 -13.17 -14.91 -4.36
C LYS A 118 -12.52 -16.19 -3.85
N GLY A 119 -12.49 -16.43 -2.52
CA GLY A 119 -11.79 -17.57 -1.90
C GLY A 119 -10.28 -17.56 -2.13
N LYS A 120 -9.68 -16.38 -2.34
CA LYS A 120 -8.25 -16.24 -2.63
C LYS A 120 -7.48 -15.79 -1.40
N PRO A 121 -6.30 -16.38 -1.13
CA PRO A 121 -5.42 -15.86 -0.09
C PRO A 121 -4.93 -14.45 -0.44
N MET A 122 -4.68 -13.66 0.60
CA MET A 122 -4.06 -12.35 0.51
C MET A 122 -3.02 -12.21 1.60
N THR A 123 -1.91 -11.56 1.30
CA THR A 123 -0.86 -11.27 2.27
C THR A 123 -0.70 -9.76 2.48
N ILE A 124 -0.35 -9.37 3.71
CA ILE A 124 -0.15 -7.98 4.10
C ILE A 124 1.15 -7.89 4.87
N THR A 125 2.00 -6.96 4.50
CA THR A 125 3.20 -6.58 5.26
C THR A 125 2.99 -5.19 5.84
N THR A 126 3.07 -5.04 7.16
CA THR A 126 3.17 -3.72 7.77
C THR A 126 4.55 -3.15 7.51
N GLU A 127 4.61 -1.92 6.96
CA GLU A 127 5.85 -1.43 6.34
C GLU A 127 6.27 -0.02 6.81
N PHE A 128 6.02 0.30 8.07
CA PHE A 128 6.65 1.51 8.60
C PHE A 128 8.16 1.35 8.60
N GLY A 129 8.84 2.22 7.84
CA GLY A 129 10.29 2.22 7.67
C GLY A 129 11.02 3.05 8.74
N PRO A 130 12.35 2.83 8.87
CA PRO A 130 13.20 3.65 9.72
C PRO A 130 13.39 5.08 9.15
N PRO A 131 14.16 5.97 9.79
CA PRO A 131 14.69 7.15 9.13
C PRO A 131 15.46 6.72 7.85
N ASN A 132 15.10 7.25 6.71
CA ASN A 132 14.54 8.48 6.23
C ASN A 132 12.99 8.50 6.02
N TYR A 133 12.31 7.38 6.16
CA TYR A 133 10.83 7.39 6.14
C TYR A 133 10.27 7.92 7.47
N LEU A 134 10.81 7.45 8.59
CA LEU A 134 10.40 7.93 9.91
C LEU A 134 11.00 9.32 10.16
N PRO A 135 10.16 10.35 10.36
CA PRO A 135 10.62 11.69 10.69
C PRO A 135 11.46 11.72 11.97
N THR A 136 12.44 12.60 11.99
CA THR A 136 13.36 12.78 13.12
C THR A 136 13.33 14.21 13.65
N ALA A 137 13.67 14.39 14.90
CA ALA A 137 13.80 15.71 15.51
C ALA A 137 14.98 16.47 14.89
N PRO A 138 14.81 17.77 14.57
CA PRO A 138 15.88 18.60 14.08
C PRO A 138 17.13 18.55 14.97
N PHE A 139 18.30 18.72 14.38
CA PHE A 139 19.64 18.74 15.00
C PHE A 139 20.07 17.41 15.63
N THR A 140 19.19 16.72 16.36
CA THR A 140 19.52 15.47 17.06
C THR A 140 19.32 14.23 16.21
N GLN A 141 18.46 14.32 15.18
CA GLN A 141 17.99 13.23 14.33
C GLN A 141 17.37 12.06 15.11
N LYS A 142 16.95 12.31 16.35
CA LYS A 142 16.21 11.31 17.14
C LYS A 142 14.87 11.01 16.46
N PRO A 143 14.52 9.73 16.22
CA PRO A 143 13.22 9.36 15.67
C PRO A 143 12.06 9.89 16.52
N LEU A 144 11.01 10.40 15.86
CA LEU A 144 9.84 10.96 16.54
C LEU A 144 8.91 9.88 17.12
N SER A 145 9.04 8.65 16.66
CA SER A 145 8.28 7.49 17.18
C SER A 145 9.08 6.20 17.05
N ASN A 146 8.48 5.09 17.44
CA ASN A 146 9.07 3.77 17.36
C ASN A 146 8.51 3.03 16.15
N GLN A 147 9.37 2.66 15.21
CA GLN A 147 9.02 1.92 13.99
C GLN A 147 8.31 0.60 14.27
N TRP A 148 8.81 -0.18 15.21
CA TRP A 148 8.23 -1.48 15.56
C TRP A 148 6.81 -1.33 16.12
N GLU A 149 6.63 -0.38 17.05
CA GLU A 149 5.32 -0.10 17.62
C GLU A 149 4.31 0.39 16.60
N ALA A 150 4.74 1.20 15.60
CA ALA A 150 3.90 1.62 14.50
C ALA A 150 3.43 0.41 13.67
N ASN A 151 4.35 -0.50 13.31
CA ASN A 151 4.02 -1.71 12.57
C ASN A 151 3.07 -2.64 13.34
N VAL A 152 3.31 -2.84 14.64
CA VAL A 152 2.42 -3.64 15.51
C VAL A 152 1.03 -3.00 15.62
N PHE A 153 0.97 -1.67 15.73
CA PHE A 153 -0.31 -0.94 15.77
C PHE A 153 -1.12 -1.16 14.49
N ILE A 154 -0.51 -0.99 13.32
CA ILE A 154 -1.19 -1.18 12.04
C ILE A 154 -1.67 -2.62 11.87
N MET A 155 -0.85 -3.60 12.24
CA MET A 155 -1.28 -5.02 12.23
C MET A 155 -2.54 -5.23 13.08
N LYS A 156 -2.57 -4.67 14.29
CA LYS A 156 -3.72 -4.78 15.19
C LYS A 156 -4.94 -4.04 14.64
N ALA A 157 -4.77 -2.84 14.14
CA ALA A 157 -5.86 -2.05 13.55
C ALA A 157 -6.51 -2.75 12.36
N ILE A 158 -5.73 -3.39 11.47
CA ILE A 158 -6.26 -4.19 10.37
C ILE A 158 -7.04 -5.40 10.90
N LYS A 159 -6.51 -6.14 11.88
CA LYS A 159 -7.19 -7.30 12.47
C LYS A 159 -8.51 -6.89 13.13
N GLU A 160 -8.51 -5.80 13.88
CA GLU A 160 -9.70 -5.25 14.53
C GLU A 160 -10.75 -4.84 13.50
N GLN A 161 -10.37 -4.08 12.47
CA GLN A 161 -11.24 -3.67 11.36
C GLN A 161 -11.91 -4.88 10.69
N MET A 162 -11.19 -5.97 10.53
CA MET A 162 -11.64 -7.19 9.86
C MET A 162 -12.28 -8.21 10.81
N ASN A 163 -12.42 -7.92 12.11
CA ASN A 163 -12.89 -8.85 13.15
C ASN A 163 -12.11 -10.20 13.15
N ILE A 164 -10.80 -10.15 12.87
CA ILE A 164 -9.94 -11.33 12.89
C ILE A 164 -9.44 -11.54 14.32
N SER A 165 -9.85 -12.64 14.95
CA SER A 165 -9.34 -13.05 16.27
C SER A 165 -7.84 -13.37 16.21
N ASN A 166 -7.13 -13.09 17.30
CA ASN A 166 -5.70 -13.44 17.45
C ASN A 166 -5.50 -14.96 17.57
#